data_0058ca132fa1664f8b90fa41d81fc2d4
#
_entry.id   0058ca132fa1664f8b90fa41d81fc2d4
#
_cell.length_a   1.000
_cell.length_b   1.000
_cell.length_c   1.000
_cell.angle_alpha   90.00
_cell.angle_beta   90.00
_cell.angle_gamma   90.00
#
_symmetry.space_group_name_H-M   'P 1'
#
loop_
_entity.id
_entity.type
_entity.pdbx_description
1 polymer ?
#
loop_
_entity_poly.entity_id
_entity_poly.type
_entity_poly.pdbx_seq_one_letter_code
_entity_poly.pdbx_strand_id
1 'polypeptide(L)'
;MNVFNFKVEKKIAGALGRAGKLETPHGTILTPSFVVVGTKATVKSVVPEQLINNGVQVVLANTYHLYLQPGDELVRDAGGLHKFMNWHGPLMTDSGGFQVFSLGVAYGKDPEGKQASNGARISKIMSTNEIFLISERSSVDDGVPRLAIIENDGVSFRSHIDGSLHYITPEKSIEIQHNLGADIIFAFDECTSPTENEKYQKEALSRTHAWAKRSLEEHQKREGAKQEYANSSRFTLKGSDATQNSHIPASLHQALFGIVQGGRSKILRKKSAKILAEMQIENGIDPVTGEASFTEFDGFGIGGSFAKEDISTAVKWVNKILPEEKPRHLLGIGEPEDLFMGVENGVDLFDCVAPTRIARNGSLYTKTGKINITNARFVKDFDKIDIGCECYTCQNYTRAYLSHLFRAKEMLGATLASIHNIYFINKLVADMRQAILDGTFYEYKKEFLKNYKA
;
A
#
# COMPACT_ATOMS: atom_id res chain seq x y z
N MET A 1 1.86 17.66 -20.25
CA MET A 1 2.65 16.44 -20.41
C MET A 1 2.28 15.53 -19.23
N ASN A 2 1.94 14.28 -19.51
CA ASN A 2 1.68 13.29 -18.46
C ASN A 2 2.99 13.05 -17.71
N VAL A 3 3.05 13.38 -16.42
CA VAL A 3 4.29 13.29 -15.63
C VAL A 3 4.50 11.86 -15.11
N PHE A 4 3.48 10.97 -15.21
CA PHE A 4 3.61 9.59 -14.75
C PHE A 4 4.32 8.73 -15.81
N ASN A 5 5.48 8.20 -15.46
CA ASN A 5 6.29 7.38 -16.36
C ASN A 5 7.13 6.38 -15.58
N PHE A 6 7.21 5.13 -16.05
CA PHE A 6 8.06 4.10 -15.45
C PHE A 6 9.12 3.63 -16.42
N LYS A 7 10.39 3.72 -16.03
CA LYS A 7 11.53 3.30 -16.84
C LYS A 7 12.41 2.30 -16.10
N VAL A 8 12.57 1.12 -16.69
CA VAL A 8 13.52 0.10 -16.20
C VAL A 8 14.92 0.53 -16.55
N GLU A 9 15.84 0.54 -15.58
CA GLU A 9 17.25 0.91 -15.75
C GLU A 9 18.13 -0.34 -15.89
N LYS A 10 17.90 -1.38 -15.06
CA LYS A 10 18.64 -2.63 -15.09
C LYS A 10 17.83 -3.79 -14.56
N LYS A 11 18.03 -4.98 -15.12
CA LYS A 11 17.39 -6.24 -14.71
C LYS A 11 18.38 -7.15 -13.99
N ILE A 12 17.85 -7.99 -13.10
CA ILE A 12 18.59 -9.10 -12.53
C ILE A 12 18.73 -10.20 -13.58
N ALA A 13 19.95 -10.64 -13.85
CA ALA A 13 20.18 -11.72 -14.82
C ALA A 13 19.44 -13.01 -14.42
N GLY A 14 18.64 -13.57 -15.34
CA GLY A 14 17.89 -14.81 -15.13
C GLY A 14 16.68 -14.70 -14.20
N ALA A 15 16.31 -13.51 -13.75
CA ALA A 15 15.12 -13.26 -12.91
C ALA A 15 14.21 -12.19 -13.49
N LEU A 16 13.05 -11.96 -12.83
CA LEU A 16 12.13 -10.90 -13.19
C LEU A 16 12.46 -9.56 -12.51
N GLY A 17 13.34 -9.58 -11.53
CA GLY A 17 13.71 -8.43 -10.72
C GLY A 17 14.43 -7.35 -11.52
N ARG A 18 14.18 -6.11 -11.12
CA ARG A 18 14.67 -4.93 -11.86
C ARG A 18 14.83 -3.72 -10.95
N ALA A 19 15.74 -2.83 -11.33
CA ALA A 19 15.82 -1.46 -10.84
C ALA A 19 15.21 -0.53 -11.89
N GLY A 20 14.45 0.48 -11.46
CA GLY A 20 13.80 1.44 -12.34
C GLY A 20 13.60 2.80 -11.68
N LYS A 21 12.98 3.70 -12.44
CA LYS A 21 12.53 5.02 -12.00
C LYS A 21 11.06 5.17 -12.31
N LEU A 22 10.29 5.54 -11.31
CA LEU A 22 8.88 5.88 -11.45
C LEU A 22 8.72 7.38 -11.21
N GLU A 23 8.42 8.12 -12.25
CA GLU A 23 8.19 9.55 -12.18
C GLU A 23 6.73 9.82 -11.82
N THR A 24 6.51 10.70 -10.85
CA THR A 24 5.20 11.15 -10.40
C THR A 24 5.16 12.68 -10.35
N PRO A 25 3.98 13.31 -10.27
CA PRO A 25 3.87 14.76 -10.14
C PRO A 25 4.66 15.36 -8.97
N HIS A 26 4.83 14.62 -7.87
CA HIS A 26 5.53 15.09 -6.66
C HIS A 26 6.93 14.49 -6.50
N GLY A 27 7.50 13.92 -7.56
CA GLY A 27 8.89 13.46 -7.56
C GLY A 27 9.09 12.04 -8.09
N THR A 28 10.33 11.60 -8.11
CA THR A 28 10.74 10.31 -8.65
C THR A 28 10.87 9.28 -7.53
N ILE A 29 10.32 8.10 -7.74
CA ILE A 29 10.52 6.93 -6.87
C ILE A 29 11.54 6.00 -7.54
N LEU A 30 12.67 5.79 -6.87
CA LEU A 30 13.71 4.84 -7.30
C LEU A 30 13.31 3.43 -6.85
N THR A 31 13.00 2.54 -7.81
CA THR A 31 12.56 1.19 -7.51
C THR A 31 13.68 0.16 -7.58
N PRO A 32 13.62 -0.93 -6.78
CA PRO A 32 12.58 -1.23 -5.79
C PRO A 32 12.53 -0.21 -4.66
N SER A 33 11.35 0.03 -4.10
CA SER A 33 11.14 0.99 -3.00
C SER A 33 10.13 0.46 -1.99
N PHE A 34 10.29 0.89 -0.73
CA PHE A 34 9.33 0.61 0.34
C PHE A 34 8.44 1.82 0.57
N VAL A 35 7.13 1.63 0.49
CA VAL A 35 6.10 2.63 0.71
C VAL A 35 5.73 2.61 2.19
N VAL A 36 6.01 3.70 2.89
CA VAL A 36 5.73 3.79 4.33
C VAL A 36 4.26 4.10 4.56
N VAL A 37 3.60 3.31 5.42
CA VAL A 37 2.16 3.47 5.64
C VAL A 37 1.84 4.55 6.67
N GLY A 38 1.14 5.58 6.21
CA GLY A 38 0.58 6.69 6.98
C GLY A 38 -0.94 6.65 7.02
N THR A 39 -1.52 5.69 7.74
CA THR A 39 -2.94 5.29 7.73
C THR A 39 -3.96 6.44 7.71
N LYS A 40 -3.82 7.44 8.58
CA LYS A 40 -4.74 8.59 8.71
C LYS A 40 -3.99 9.91 8.41
N ALA A 41 -3.40 10.01 7.21
CA ALA A 41 -2.55 11.13 6.81
C ALA A 41 -1.39 11.39 7.79
N THR A 42 -0.91 10.34 8.45
CA THR A 42 0.25 10.42 9.35
C THR A 42 0.94 9.08 9.49
N VAL A 43 2.26 9.07 9.39
CA VAL A 43 3.07 7.94 9.81
C VAL A 43 3.19 8.00 11.33
N LYS A 44 2.62 7.00 12.01
CA LYS A 44 2.46 7.05 13.48
C LYS A 44 3.78 7.30 14.19
N SER A 45 3.81 8.32 15.04
CA SER A 45 4.94 8.74 15.90
C SER A 45 6.15 9.32 15.12
N VAL A 46 5.99 9.73 13.85
CA VAL A 46 7.09 10.28 13.04
C VAL A 46 6.57 11.48 12.24
N VAL A 47 7.30 12.59 12.27
CA VAL A 47 6.97 13.79 11.48
C VAL A 47 7.57 13.70 10.06
N PRO A 48 7.02 14.43 9.07
CA PRO A 48 7.45 14.35 7.68
C PRO A 48 8.95 14.58 7.45
N GLU A 49 9.55 15.51 8.17
CA GLU A 49 10.98 15.82 8.05
C GLU A 49 11.86 14.62 8.44
N GLN A 50 11.42 13.85 9.43
CA GLN A 50 12.11 12.62 9.83
C GLN A 50 11.93 11.50 8.80
N LEU A 51 10.82 11.46 8.08
CA LEU A 51 10.63 10.52 6.97
C LEU A 51 11.62 10.81 5.84
N ILE A 52 11.74 12.09 5.46
CA ILE A 52 12.72 12.54 4.45
C ILE A 52 14.15 12.16 4.87
N ASN A 53 14.52 12.46 6.10
CA ASN A 53 15.85 12.15 6.62
C ASN A 53 16.15 10.64 6.71
N ASN A 54 15.11 9.81 6.72
CA ASN A 54 15.20 8.34 6.68
C ASN A 54 15.14 7.75 5.27
N GLY A 55 15.20 8.57 4.22
CA GLY A 55 15.20 8.14 2.83
C GLY A 55 13.85 7.61 2.34
N VAL A 56 12.74 7.98 3.01
CA VAL A 56 11.39 7.64 2.56
C VAL A 56 11.09 8.42 1.29
N GLN A 57 10.76 7.71 0.22
CA GLN A 57 10.46 8.31 -1.08
C GLN A 57 8.96 8.48 -1.29
N VAL A 58 8.14 7.63 -0.70
CA VAL A 58 6.69 7.58 -0.93
C VAL A 58 5.96 7.12 0.33
N VAL A 59 4.78 7.71 0.57
CA VAL A 59 3.91 7.40 1.71
C VAL A 59 2.55 6.92 1.19
N LEU A 60 1.95 5.92 1.85
CA LEU A 60 0.61 5.43 1.56
C LEU A 60 -0.36 5.83 2.67
N ALA A 61 -1.49 6.44 2.30
CA ALA A 61 -2.60 6.73 3.20
C ALA A 61 -3.81 5.83 2.89
N ASN A 62 -4.61 5.50 3.92
CA ASN A 62 -5.72 4.57 3.73
C ASN A 62 -7.04 5.29 3.45
N THR A 63 -7.61 5.04 2.30
CA THR A 63 -8.87 5.60 1.81
C THR A 63 -10.02 5.41 2.79
N TYR A 64 -10.26 4.19 3.26
CA TYR A 64 -11.31 3.88 4.23
C TYR A 64 -11.22 4.74 5.52
N HIS A 65 -10.03 4.84 6.09
CA HIS A 65 -9.84 5.58 7.33
C HIS A 65 -10.03 7.09 7.16
N LEU A 66 -9.58 7.64 6.03
CA LEU A 66 -9.70 9.07 5.75
C LEU A 66 -11.11 9.46 5.31
N TYR A 67 -11.82 8.59 4.62
CA TYR A 67 -13.23 8.75 4.31
C TYR A 67 -14.08 8.87 5.58
N LEU A 68 -13.85 8.00 6.57
CA LEU A 68 -14.59 8.06 7.83
C LEU A 68 -14.14 9.22 8.74
N GLN A 69 -12.87 9.55 8.74
CA GLN A 69 -12.30 10.60 9.58
C GLN A 69 -10.96 11.10 9.02
N PRO A 70 -10.85 12.38 8.63
CA PRO A 70 -11.78 13.50 8.90
C PRO A 70 -12.88 13.67 7.83
N GLY A 71 -12.92 12.85 6.79
CA GLY A 71 -13.72 12.99 5.59
C GLY A 71 -12.86 13.45 4.40
N ASP A 72 -13.06 12.81 3.25
CA ASP A 72 -12.28 13.08 2.03
C ASP A 72 -12.53 14.49 1.47
N GLU A 73 -13.75 15.01 1.61
CA GLU A 73 -14.09 16.40 1.21
C GLU A 73 -13.33 17.44 2.03
N LEU A 74 -13.18 17.23 3.35
CA LEU A 74 -12.39 18.11 4.20
C LEU A 74 -10.91 18.11 3.76
N VAL A 75 -10.36 16.93 3.43
CA VAL A 75 -8.98 16.83 2.93
C VAL A 75 -8.82 17.54 1.58
N ARG A 76 -9.80 17.39 0.66
CA ARG A 76 -9.84 18.13 -0.61
C ARG A 76 -9.81 19.64 -0.36
N ASP A 77 -10.68 20.13 0.51
CA ASP A 77 -10.84 21.58 0.81
C ASP A 77 -9.59 22.14 1.52
N ALA A 78 -8.84 21.30 2.22
CA ALA A 78 -7.51 21.64 2.78
C ALA A 78 -6.40 21.69 1.70
N GLY A 79 -6.68 21.31 0.46
CA GLY A 79 -5.74 21.30 -0.66
C GLY A 79 -5.09 19.94 -0.94
N GLY A 80 -5.77 18.83 -0.55
CA GLY A 80 -5.35 17.44 -0.74
C GLY A 80 -4.36 16.95 0.33
N LEU A 81 -4.05 15.66 0.30
CA LEU A 81 -3.21 15.00 1.30
C LEU A 81 -1.82 15.61 1.43
N HIS A 82 -1.19 16.00 0.34
CA HIS A 82 0.16 16.60 0.36
C HIS A 82 0.20 17.83 1.27
N LYS A 83 -0.75 18.74 1.10
CA LYS A 83 -0.84 19.96 1.92
C LYS A 83 -1.35 19.63 3.33
N PHE A 84 -2.35 18.76 3.45
CA PHE A 84 -2.98 18.40 4.72
C PHE A 84 -1.99 17.77 5.70
N MET A 85 -1.07 16.90 5.23
CA MET A 85 -0.09 16.23 6.07
C MET A 85 1.33 16.82 5.98
N ASN A 86 1.52 17.93 5.25
CA ASN A 86 2.83 18.57 5.04
C ASN A 86 3.87 17.62 4.42
N TRP A 87 3.45 16.79 3.46
CA TRP A 87 4.32 15.87 2.75
C TRP A 87 4.47 16.29 1.29
N HIS A 88 5.70 16.53 0.84
CA HIS A 88 5.99 17.07 -0.50
C HIS A 88 6.43 16.00 -1.51
N GLY A 89 6.67 14.77 -1.07
CA GLY A 89 7.02 13.64 -1.93
C GLY A 89 5.81 12.90 -2.47
N PRO A 90 6.02 11.85 -3.28
CA PRO A 90 4.97 10.99 -3.81
C PRO A 90 4.05 10.41 -2.74
N LEU A 91 2.76 10.34 -3.06
CA LEU A 91 1.72 9.76 -2.21
C LEU A 91 0.95 8.66 -2.94
N MET A 92 0.54 7.66 -2.18
CA MET A 92 -0.39 6.61 -2.61
C MET A 92 -1.63 6.59 -1.70
N THR A 93 -2.78 6.20 -2.25
CA THR A 93 -3.93 5.74 -1.46
C THR A 93 -4.30 4.32 -1.87
N ASP A 94 -4.73 3.49 -0.92
CA ASP A 94 -5.32 2.20 -1.24
C ASP A 94 -6.77 2.34 -1.75
N SER A 95 -7.36 1.23 -2.24
CA SER A 95 -8.75 1.22 -2.72
C SER A 95 -9.80 1.37 -1.59
N GLY A 96 -9.42 1.10 -0.35
CA GLY A 96 -10.34 0.96 0.80
C GLY A 96 -11.01 -0.43 0.90
N GLY A 97 -10.95 -1.26 -0.13
CA GLY A 97 -11.61 -2.57 -0.20
C GLY A 97 -11.16 -3.54 0.88
N PHE A 98 -9.86 -3.63 1.13
CA PHE A 98 -9.31 -4.53 2.14
C PHE A 98 -9.82 -4.24 3.56
N GLN A 99 -9.90 -2.97 3.97
CA GLN A 99 -10.34 -2.58 5.31
C GLN A 99 -11.82 -2.91 5.51
N VAL A 100 -12.65 -2.65 4.50
CA VAL A 100 -14.09 -3.00 4.54
C VAL A 100 -14.27 -4.51 4.62
N PHE A 101 -13.54 -5.28 3.81
CA PHE A 101 -13.55 -6.74 3.87
C PHE A 101 -13.12 -7.25 5.25
N SER A 102 -12.02 -6.74 5.78
CA SER A 102 -11.47 -7.18 7.08
C SER A 102 -12.41 -6.92 8.24
N LEU A 103 -13.21 -5.85 8.19
CA LEU A 103 -14.23 -5.53 9.19
C LEU A 103 -15.42 -6.50 9.15
N GLY A 104 -15.84 -6.93 7.96
CA GLY A 104 -16.91 -7.94 7.80
C GLY A 104 -16.57 -9.28 8.43
N VAL A 105 -15.28 -9.62 8.44
CA VAL A 105 -14.77 -10.89 8.99
C VAL A 105 -14.44 -10.81 10.49
N ALA A 106 -14.04 -9.63 11.00
CA ALA A 106 -13.49 -9.49 12.35
C ALA A 106 -14.50 -9.58 13.49
N TYR A 107 -15.77 -9.29 13.24
CA TYR A 107 -16.77 -9.16 14.30
C TYR A 107 -17.79 -10.28 14.34
N GLY A 108 -17.65 -11.32 13.52
CA GLY A 108 -18.38 -12.57 13.68
C GLY A 108 -17.90 -13.33 14.90
N LYS A 109 -18.43 -13.06 16.09
CA LYS A 109 -18.23 -13.91 17.28
C LYS A 109 -19.09 -15.16 17.15
N ASP A 110 -18.53 -16.33 17.51
CA ASP A 110 -19.29 -17.55 17.72
C ASP A 110 -20.39 -17.29 18.78
N PRO A 111 -21.64 -17.74 18.58
CA PRO A 111 -22.73 -17.59 19.55
C PRO A 111 -22.40 -18.11 20.95
N GLU A 112 -21.42 -19.01 21.08
CA GLU A 112 -20.95 -19.56 22.35
C GLU A 112 -19.81 -18.77 23.03
N GLY A 113 -19.37 -17.63 22.46
CA GLY A 113 -18.31 -16.81 23.05
C GLY A 113 -16.92 -17.43 23.09
N LYS A 114 -16.71 -18.58 22.44
CA LYS A 114 -15.41 -19.23 22.33
C LYS A 114 -14.63 -18.63 21.16
N GLN A 115 -13.41 -18.19 21.40
CA GLN A 115 -12.46 -17.90 20.33
C GLN A 115 -12.26 -19.20 19.51
N ALA A 116 -12.52 -19.13 18.22
CA ALA A 116 -12.32 -20.26 17.32
C ALA A 116 -10.87 -20.78 17.41
N SER A 117 -10.69 -21.92 18.02
CA SER A 117 -9.39 -22.52 18.35
C SER A 117 -8.64 -23.15 17.18
N ASN A 118 -9.19 -23.12 15.95
CA ASN A 118 -8.62 -23.80 14.79
C ASN A 118 -8.64 -22.97 13.50
N GLY A 119 -8.46 -21.64 13.57
CA GLY A 119 -8.25 -20.82 12.39
C GLY A 119 -6.78 -20.85 11.98
N ALA A 120 -6.48 -21.14 10.73
CA ALA A 120 -5.16 -20.98 10.16
C ALA A 120 -4.65 -19.56 10.47
N ARG A 121 -3.49 -19.45 11.14
CA ARG A 121 -2.81 -18.19 11.40
C ARG A 121 -2.49 -17.53 10.06
N ILE A 122 -3.33 -16.59 9.64
CA ILE A 122 -2.98 -15.68 8.55
C ILE A 122 -1.74 -14.94 9.02
N SER A 123 -0.72 -14.96 8.20
CA SER A 123 0.66 -14.61 8.47
C SER A 123 0.86 -13.57 9.60
N LYS A 124 1.92 -13.74 10.37
CA LYS A 124 2.44 -12.85 11.44
C LYS A 124 2.56 -11.35 11.08
N ILE A 125 2.09 -10.95 9.93
CA ILE A 125 2.15 -9.59 9.36
C ILE A 125 1.05 -8.69 9.92
N MET A 126 -0.05 -9.27 10.44
CA MET A 126 -1.11 -8.51 11.10
C MET A 126 -0.92 -8.53 12.61
N SER A 127 -1.06 -7.38 13.27
CA SER A 127 -0.76 -7.21 14.70
C SER A 127 -1.62 -8.08 15.61
N THR A 128 -1.08 -8.46 16.77
CA THR A 128 -1.74 -9.22 17.82
C THR A 128 -3.03 -8.59 18.36
N ASN A 129 -3.33 -7.32 18.07
CA ASN A 129 -4.57 -6.63 18.46
C ASN A 129 -5.58 -6.51 17.30
N GLU A 130 -5.25 -6.96 16.11
CA GLU A 130 -6.11 -6.98 14.91
C GLU A 130 -5.90 -8.28 14.13
N ILE A 131 -5.80 -9.42 14.85
CA ILE A 131 -5.82 -10.73 14.18
C ILE A 131 -7.27 -11.01 13.84
N PHE A 132 -7.59 -10.82 12.58
CA PHE A 132 -8.86 -11.25 12.03
C PHE A 132 -8.84 -12.76 11.84
N LEU A 133 -9.54 -13.47 12.72
CA LEU A 133 -9.88 -14.87 12.51
C LEU A 133 -10.95 -14.93 11.42
N ILE A 134 -10.54 -15.29 10.21
CA ILE A 134 -11.46 -15.63 9.14
C ILE A 134 -12.07 -16.99 9.51
N SER A 135 -13.30 -17.00 10.04
CA SER A 135 -14.04 -18.23 10.23
C SER A 135 -14.60 -18.66 8.88
N GLU A 136 -14.44 -19.93 8.55
CA GLU A 136 -15.19 -20.60 7.50
C GLU A 136 -16.68 -20.52 7.84
N ARG A 137 -17.40 -19.62 7.20
CA ARG A 137 -18.87 -19.65 7.24
C ARG A 137 -19.43 -19.38 5.86
N SER A 138 -19.88 -20.50 5.29
CA SER A 138 -20.96 -20.57 4.32
C SER A 138 -22.22 -19.85 4.86
N SER A 139 -22.95 -19.26 3.96
CA SER A 139 -24.27 -18.64 4.04
C SER A 139 -25.27 -19.30 5.01
N VAL A 140 -25.14 -19.05 6.30
CA VAL A 140 -26.19 -19.34 7.27
C VAL A 140 -26.48 -18.02 7.98
N ASP A 141 -27.72 -17.60 7.93
CA ASP A 141 -28.27 -16.45 8.70
C ASP A 141 -28.27 -16.85 10.18
N ASP A 142 -27.21 -16.53 10.89
CA ASP A 142 -27.00 -16.87 12.30
C ASP A 142 -27.34 -15.72 13.25
N GLY A 143 -27.99 -14.67 12.75
CA GLY A 143 -28.45 -13.52 13.55
C GLY A 143 -27.31 -12.63 14.11
N VAL A 144 -26.06 -12.87 13.75
CA VAL A 144 -24.93 -12.01 14.15
C VAL A 144 -24.83 -10.82 13.19
N PRO A 145 -24.85 -9.56 13.68
CA PRO A 145 -24.71 -8.41 12.81
C PRO A 145 -23.35 -8.44 12.10
N ARG A 146 -23.36 -8.63 10.78
CA ARG A 146 -22.14 -8.45 9.96
C ARG A 146 -21.87 -6.96 9.84
N LEU A 147 -20.62 -6.56 10.09
CA LEU A 147 -20.22 -5.15 9.91
C LEU A 147 -20.01 -4.76 8.46
N ALA A 148 -19.87 -5.72 7.55
CA ALA A 148 -19.80 -5.47 6.11
C ALA A 148 -20.53 -6.55 5.32
N ILE A 149 -21.21 -6.13 4.24
CA ILE A 149 -21.92 -6.98 3.27
C ILE A 149 -21.39 -6.64 1.88
N ILE A 150 -20.88 -7.65 1.18
CA ILE A 150 -20.37 -7.51 -0.19
C ILE A 150 -21.52 -7.84 -1.15
N GLU A 151 -21.81 -6.90 -2.04
CA GLU A 151 -22.82 -7.00 -3.09
C GLU A 151 -22.15 -6.93 -4.47
N ASN A 152 -22.91 -7.11 -5.54
CA ASN A 152 -22.34 -7.04 -6.88
C ASN A 152 -21.87 -5.62 -7.25
N ASP A 153 -22.54 -4.61 -6.75
CA ASP A 153 -22.32 -3.21 -7.12
C ASP A 153 -21.38 -2.46 -6.15
N GLY A 154 -21.14 -3.01 -4.97
CA GLY A 154 -20.33 -2.35 -3.96
C GLY A 154 -20.38 -3.07 -2.62
N VAL A 155 -20.03 -2.36 -1.57
CA VAL A 155 -19.95 -2.91 -0.21
C VAL A 155 -20.64 -1.99 0.78
N SER A 156 -21.63 -2.55 1.51
CA SER A 156 -22.26 -1.90 2.68
C SER A 156 -21.47 -2.22 3.93
N PHE A 157 -21.20 -1.24 4.79
CA PHE A 157 -20.53 -1.47 6.06
C PHE A 157 -20.95 -0.45 7.12
N ARG A 158 -20.74 -0.82 8.40
CA ARG A 158 -20.94 0.09 9.52
C ARG A 158 -19.61 0.69 9.96
N SER A 159 -19.62 2.01 10.14
CA SER A 159 -18.47 2.75 10.69
C SER A 159 -18.12 2.23 12.10
N HIS A 160 -16.85 1.94 12.33
CA HIS A 160 -16.34 1.57 13.66
C HIS A 160 -16.23 2.78 14.61
N ILE A 161 -16.45 4.00 14.12
CA ILE A 161 -16.35 5.23 14.89
C ILE A 161 -17.69 5.53 15.57
N ASP A 162 -18.78 5.49 14.80
CA ASP A 162 -20.11 5.94 15.24
C ASP A 162 -21.25 4.96 14.90
N GLY A 163 -20.95 3.84 14.24
CA GLY A 163 -21.93 2.84 13.84
C GLY A 163 -22.80 3.22 12.63
N SER A 164 -22.57 4.37 11.99
CA SER A 164 -23.30 4.80 10.79
C SER A 164 -23.13 3.80 9.64
N LEU A 165 -24.18 3.66 8.82
CA LEU A 165 -24.16 2.77 7.67
C LEU A 165 -23.61 3.53 6.45
N HIS A 166 -22.63 2.92 5.77
CA HIS A 166 -22.01 3.44 4.57
C HIS A 166 -22.13 2.44 3.43
N TYR A 167 -22.12 2.96 2.20
CA TYR A 167 -22.07 2.17 0.98
C TYR A 167 -20.97 2.71 0.07
N ILE A 168 -20.00 1.86 -0.29
CA ILE A 168 -18.92 2.22 -1.21
C ILE A 168 -19.02 1.38 -2.47
N THR A 169 -19.10 2.04 -3.62
CA THR A 169 -18.99 1.46 -4.96
C THR A 169 -17.59 1.73 -5.53
N PRO A 170 -17.22 1.11 -6.65
CA PRO A 170 -15.99 1.46 -7.37
C PRO A 170 -15.88 2.96 -7.67
N GLU A 171 -16.97 3.58 -8.12
CA GLU A 171 -17.01 5.02 -8.44
C GLU A 171 -16.81 5.87 -7.18
N LYS A 172 -17.45 5.48 -6.07
CA LYS A 172 -17.27 6.21 -4.79
C LYS A 172 -15.85 6.07 -4.24
N SER A 173 -15.22 4.90 -4.39
CA SER A 173 -13.82 4.72 -4.02
C SER A 173 -12.89 5.64 -4.84
N ILE A 174 -13.09 5.71 -6.15
CA ILE A 174 -12.33 6.61 -7.03
C ILE A 174 -12.59 8.07 -6.68
N GLU A 175 -13.84 8.46 -6.43
CA GLU A 175 -14.18 9.81 -5.98
C GLU A 175 -13.41 10.21 -4.73
N ILE A 176 -13.43 9.35 -3.70
CA ILE A 176 -12.71 9.59 -2.44
C ILE A 176 -11.22 9.77 -2.70
N GLN A 177 -10.59 8.87 -3.48
CA GLN A 177 -9.16 8.94 -3.79
C GLN A 177 -8.80 10.19 -4.61
N HIS A 178 -9.69 10.64 -5.52
CA HIS A 178 -9.53 11.91 -6.23
C HIS A 178 -9.60 13.12 -5.28
N ASN A 179 -10.53 13.11 -4.32
CA ASN A 179 -10.62 14.15 -3.29
C ASN A 179 -9.37 14.18 -2.39
N LEU A 180 -8.82 13.02 -2.06
CA LEU A 180 -7.57 12.90 -1.29
C LEU A 180 -6.36 13.41 -2.07
N GLY A 181 -6.32 13.28 -3.40
CA GLY A 181 -5.31 13.89 -4.26
C GLY A 181 -3.92 13.23 -4.19
N ALA A 182 -3.85 11.91 -4.04
CA ALA A 182 -2.59 11.17 -4.11
C ALA A 182 -2.09 11.02 -5.56
N ASP A 183 -0.78 10.81 -5.78
CA ASP A 183 -0.20 10.59 -7.11
C ASP A 183 -0.59 9.24 -7.71
N ILE A 184 -0.74 8.23 -6.87
CA ILE A 184 -1.07 6.86 -7.25
C ILE A 184 -2.28 6.39 -6.44
N ILE A 185 -3.29 5.91 -7.14
CA ILE A 185 -4.54 5.39 -6.58
C ILE A 185 -4.80 3.96 -7.07
N PHE A 186 -5.68 3.23 -6.40
CA PHE A 186 -5.98 1.85 -6.74
C PHE A 186 -7.45 1.65 -7.09
N ALA A 187 -7.69 0.79 -8.10
CA ALA A 187 -9.03 0.33 -8.45
C ALA A 187 -9.65 -0.44 -7.28
N PHE A 188 -10.97 -0.29 -7.10
CA PHE A 188 -11.69 -0.99 -6.05
C PHE A 188 -11.71 -2.50 -6.32
N ASP A 189 -11.42 -3.31 -5.29
CA ASP A 189 -11.25 -4.75 -5.41
C ASP A 189 -11.86 -5.50 -4.22
N GLU A 190 -12.14 -6.78 -4.42
CA GLU A 190 -12.53 -7.68 -3.35
C GLU A 190 -11.34 -8.58 -2.97
N CYS A 191 -10.76 -8.30 -1.81
CA CYS A 191 -9.76 -9.17 -1.21
C CYS A 191 -10.45 -10.36 -0.53
N THR A 192 -10.04 -11.59 -0.86
CA THR A 192 -10.60 -12.81 -0.29
C THR A 192 -9.64 -13.49 0.69
N SER A 193 -10.19 -14.31 1.60
CA SER A 193 -9.38 -15.22 2.39
C SER A 193 -8.66 -16.24 1.50
N PRO A 194 -7.40 -16.59 1.81
CA PRO A 194 -6.69 -17.65 1.09
C PRO A 194 -7.31 -19.05 1.30
N THR A 195 -8.17 -19.21 2.31
CA THR A 195 -8.87 -20.46 2.64
C THR A 195 -10.27 -20.57 2.04
N GLU A 196 -10.75 -19.50 1.36
CA GLU A 196 -12.05 -19.55 0.68
C GLU A 196 -12.11 -20.63 -0.40
N ASN A 197 -13.32 -21.22 -0.57
CA ASN A 197 -13.54 -22.22 -1.58
C ASN A 197 -13.39 -21.66 -3.00
N GLU A 198 -13.11 -22.53 -3.95
CA GLU A 198 -12.81 -22.15 -5.33
C GLU A 198 -14.00 -21.44 -6.03
N LYS A 199 -15.24 -21.81 -5.68
CA LYS A 199 -16.45 -21.19 -6.24
C LYS A 199 -16.51 -19.73 -5.84
N TYR A 200 -16.37 -19.42 -4.55
CA TYR A 200 -16.37 -18.04 -4.05
C TYR A 200 -15.19 -17.24 -4.60
N GLN A 201 -13.99 -17.84 -4.67
CA GLN A 201 -12.83 -17.20 -5.29
C GLN A 201 -13.09 -16.77 -6.74
N LYS A 202 -13.81 -17.58 -7.52
CA LYS A 202 -14.20 -17.25 -8.91
C LYS A 202 -15.23 -16.12 -8.97
N GLU A 203 -16.21 -16.12 -8.07
CA GLU A 203 -17.24 -15.07 -7.98
C GLU A 203 -16.63 -13.73 -7.56
N ALA A 204 -15.80 -13.72 -6.52
CA ALA A 204 -15.07 -12.54 -6.04
C ALA A 204 -14.13 -11.97 -7.11
N LEU A 205 -13.45 -12.85 -7.85
CA LEU A 205 -12.58 -12.43 -8.94
C LEU A 205 -13.38 -11.80 -10.08
N SER A 206 -14.57 -12.31 -10.39
CA SER A 206 -15.46 -11.71 -11.40
C SER A 206 -15.94 -10.32 -10.97
N ARG A 207 -16.30 -10.13 -9.69
CA ARG A 207 -16.65 -8.82 -9.14
C ARG A 207 -15.45 -7.86 -9.19
N THR A 208 -14.28 -8.31 -8.75
CA THR A 208 -13.04 -7.51 -8.81
C THR A 208 -12.78 -6.99 -10.24
N HIS A 209 -12.93 -7.83 -11.27
CA HIS A 209 -12.74 -7.39 -12.66
C HIS A 209 -13.82 -6.40 -13.12
N ALA A 210 -15.08 -6.62 -12.74
CA ALA A 210 -16.16 -5.68 -13.05
C ALA A 210 -15.94 -4.33 -12.34
N TRP A 211 -15.52 -4.35 -11.08
CA TRP A 211 -15.19 -3.16 -10.31
C TRP A 211 -13.93 -2.44 -10.82
N ALA A 212 -12.94 -3.18 -11.26
CA ALA A 212 -11.75 -2.61 -11.90
C ALA A 212 -12.11 -1.81 -13.15
N LYS A 213 -12.99 -2.36 -14.01
CA LYS A 213 -13.49 -1.66 -15.20
C LYS A 213 -14.22 -0.37 -14.83
N ARG A 214 -15.18 -0.43 -13.90
CA ARG A 214 -15.93 0.73 -13.41
C ARG A 214 -15.02 1.79 -12.76
N SER A 215 -13.99 1.34 -12.02
CA SER A 215 -12.97 2.25 -11.47
C SER A 215 -12.21 2.98 -12.58
N LEU A 216 -11.84 2.28 -13.65
CA LEU A 216 -11.14 2.87 -14.78
C LEU A 216 -12.02 3.86 -15.55
N GLU A 217 -13.30 3.54 -15.77
CA GLU A 217 -14.28 4.43 -16.38
C GLU A 217 -14.50 5.71 -15.58
N GLU A 218 -14.70 5.60 -14.27
CA GLU A 218 -14.87 6.79 -13.40
C GLU A 218 -13.59 7.62 -13.29
N HIS A 219 -12.43 6.97 -13.23
CA HIS A 219 -11.14 7.66 -13.24
C HIS A 219 -10.95 8.49 -14.51
N GLN A 220 -11.16 7.88 -15.68
CA GLN A 220 -11.09 8.55 -16.99
C GLN A 220 -12.00 9.79 -17.04
N LYS A 221 -13.26 9.64 -16.61
CA LYS A 221 -14.22 10.73 -16.58
C LYS A 221 -13.74 11.90 -15.71
N ARG A 222 -13.16 11.60 -14.52
CA ARG A 222 -12.65 12.63 -13.60
C ARG A 222 -11.40 13.31 -14.10
N GLU A 223 -10.48 12.57 -14.70
CA GLU A 223 -9.28 13.14 -15.31
C GLU A 223 -9.64 14.04 -16.51
N GLY A 224 -10.60 13.63 -17.35
CA GLY A 224 -11.14 14.46 -18.43
C GLY A 224 -11.73 15.78 -17.94
N ALA A 225 -12.56 15.73 -16.90
CA ALA A 225 -13.16 16.93 -16.30
C ALA A 225 -12.11 17.89 -15.72
N LYS A 226 -11.04 17.39 -15.08
CA LYS A 226 -9.92 18.21 -14.61
C LYS A 226 -9.22 18.91 -15.77
N GLN A 227 -9.00 18.21 -16.88
CA GLN A 227 -8.31 18.75 -18.05
C GLN A 227 -9.14 19.83 -18.75
N GLU A 228 -10.45 19.66 -18.88
CA GLU A 228 -11.36 20.67 -19.40
C GLU A 228 -11.37 21.93 -18.54
N TYR A 229 -11.43 21.79 -17.22
CA TYR A 229 -11.36 22.92 -16.28
C TYR A 229 -10.02 23.67 -16.39
N ALA A 230 -8.90 22.97 -16.46
CA ALA A 230 -7.58 23.57 -16.60
C ALA A 230 -7.44 24.33 -17.93
N ASN A 231 -8.04 23.82 -19.01
CA ASN A 231 -8.04 24.49 -20.30
C ASN A 231 -8.94 25.76 -20.31
N SER A 232 -10.12 25.69 -19.70
CA SER A 232 -11.04 26.83 -19.61
C SER A 232 -10.50 27.97 -18.72
N SER A 233 -9.83 27.64 -17.62
CA SER A 233 -9.23 28.61 -16.71
C SER A 233 -8.03 29.35 -17.32
N ARG A 234 -7.30 28.75 -18.26
CA ARG A 234 -6.23 29.43 -19.01
C ARG A 234 -6.76 30.55 -19.95
N PHE A 235 -8.02 30.46 -20.38
CA PHE A 235 -8.65 31.49 -21.20
C PHE A 235 -9.24 32.65 -20.39
N THR A 236 -9.57 32.45 -19.11
CA THR A 236 -10.21 33.46 -18.25
C THR A 236 -9.24 34.32 -17.45
N LEU A 237 -7.95 33.98 -17.36
CA LEU A 237 -6.93 34.73 -16.59
C LEU A 237 -6.38 35.97 -17.30
N LYS A 238 -7.16 36.67 -18.14
CA LYS A 238 -6.87 38.01 -18.67
C LYS A 238 -7.56 39.15 -17.94
N GLY A 239 -8.19 38.90 -16.80
CA GLY A 239 -8.88 39.92 -15.98
C GLY A 239 -8.45 39.81 -14.52
N SER A 240 -8.08 40.96 -13.95
CA SER A 240 -7.69 41.14 -12.55
C SER A 240 -8.85 40.88 -11.59
N ASP A 241 -9.03 39.65 -11.14
CA ASP A 241 -9.73 39.31 -9.88
C ASP A 241 -9.51 37.85 -9.56
N ALA A 242 -8.30 37.51 -9.11
CA ALA A 242 -7.93 36.15 -8.63
C ALA A 242 -8.05 36.07 -7.11
N THR A 243 -9.24 36.39 -6.59
CA THR A 243 -9.54 36.12 -5.19
C THR A 243 -10.86 35.38 -5.11
N GLN A 244 -10.76 34.16 -4.53
CA GLN A 244 -11.81 33.31 -4.03
C GLN A 244 -12.48 32.34 -5.04
N ASN A 245 -12.27 31.05 -4.73
CA ASN A 245 -13.00 29.85 -5.17
C ASN A 245 -12.46 29.06 -6.38
N SER A 246 -11.20 28.69 -6.41
CA SER A 246 -10.77 27.50 -7.16
C SER A 246 -9.94 26.59 -6.27
N HIS A 247 -10.58 25.75 -5.46
CA HIS A 247 -9.93 24.76 -4.61
C HIS A 247 -9.65 23.43 -5.32
N ILE A 248 -9.69 23.41 -6.66
CA ILE A 248 -9.15 22.28 -7.42
C ILE A 248 -7.73 22.69 -7.81
N PRO A 249 -6.69 22.06 -7.25
CA PRO A 249 -5.33 22.28 -7.76
C PRO A 249 -5.36 21.94 -9.25
N ALA A 250 -4.81 22.81 -10.09
CA ALA A 250 -4.71 22.56 -11.52
C ALA A 250 -4.07 21.16 -11.71
N SER A 251 -4.91 20.22 -12.04
CA SER A 251 -4.78 18.82 -12.35
C SER A 251 -3.35 18.27 -12.44
N LEU A 252 -2.85 17.77 -11.34
CA LEU A 252 -1.83 16.74 -11.41
C LEU A 252 -2.54 15.42 -11.78
N HIS A 253 -2.08 14.75 -12.82
CA HIS A 253 -2.60 13.45 -13.22
C HIS A 253 -2.36 12.44 -12.08
N GLN A 254 -3.42 11.71 -11.70
CA GLN A 254 -3.32 10.62 -10.76
C GLN A 254 -3.20 9.31 -11.54
N ALA A 255 -2.20 8.49 -11.22
CA ALA A 255 -2.04 7.18 -11.86
C ALA A 255 -2.97 6.15 -11.19
N LEU A 256 -3.71 5.37 -11.98
CA LEU A 256 -4.58 4.32 -11.48
C LEU A 256 -3.96 2.93 -11.65
N PHE A 257 -3.83 2.19 -10.54
CA PHE A 257 -3.33 0.82 -10.54
C PHE A 257 -4.48 -0.19 -10.42
N GLY A 258 -4.49 -1.19 -11.30
CA GLY A 258 -5.38 -2.34 -11.20
C GLY A 258 -4.88 -3.36 -10.18
N ILE A 259 -5.77 -4.01 -9.40
CA ILE A 259 -5.36 -4.98 -8.37
C ILE A 259 -5.61 -6.41 -8.82
N VAL A 260 -4.53 -7.18 -8.97
CA VAL A 260 -4.58 -8.61 -9.30
C VAL A 260 -4.94 -9.43 -8.07
N GLN A 261 -6.08 -10.11 -8.12
CA GLN A 261 -6.57 -11.04 -7.11
C GLN A 261 -6.55 -12.50 -7.60
N GLY A 262 -7.06 -13.47 -6.85
CA GLY A 262 -7.18 -14.88 -7.25
C GLY A 262 -6.70 -15.89 -6.19
N GLY A 263 -6.58 -15.48 -4.94
CA GLY A 263 -6.23 -16.33 -3.81
C GLY A 263 -4.91 -17.09 -4.05
N ARG A 264 -4.86 -18.37 -3.69
CA ARG A 264 -3.72 -19.29 -3.92
C ARG A 264 -3.75 -19.97 -5.28
N SER A 265 -4.78 -19.71 -6.13
CA SER A 265 -4.94 -20.42 -7.40
C SER A 265 -4.08 -19.83 -8.50
N LYS A 266 -3.13 -20.61 -9.02
CA LYS A 266 -2.31 -20.24 -10.19
C LYS A 266 -3.16 -19.88 -11.41
N ILE A 267 -4.26 -20.59 -11.64
CA ILE A 267 -5.15 -20.36 -12.77
C ILE A 267 -5.84 -19.00 -12.64
N LEU A 268 -6.41 -18.72 -11.45
CA LEU A 268 -7.13 -17.47 -11.19
C LEU A 268 -6.19 -16.27 -11.20
N ARG A 269 -5.00 -16.38 -10.59
CA ARG A 269 -3.97 -15.34 -10.62
C ARG A 269 -3.55 -14.96 -12.04
N LYS A 270 -3.27 -15.97 -12.86
CA LYS A 270 -2.91 -15.74 -14.26
C LYS A 270 -4.06 -15.14 -15.09
N LYS A 271 -5.29 -15.62 -14.84
CA LYS A 271 -6.50 -15.07 -15.48
C LYS A 271 -6.67 -13.60 -15.11
N SER A 272 -6.54 -13.26 -13.81
CA SER A 272 -6.65 -11.88 -13.33
C SER A 272 -5.58 -10.97 -13.96
N ALA A 273 -4.33 -11.39 -13.91
CA ALA A 273 -3.22 -10.63 -14.50
C ALA A 273 -3.45 -10.34 -15.98
N LYS A 274 -3.92 -11.34 -16.76
CA LYS A 274 -4.20 -11.18 -18.18
C LYS A 274 -5.35 -10.19 -18.43
N ILE A 275 -6.48 -10.38 -17.74
CA ILE A 275 -7.67 -9.52 -17.92
C ILE A 275 -7.33 -8.06 -17.60
N LEU A 276 -6.62 -7.80 -16.49
CA LEU A 276 -6.27 -6.44 -16.09
C LEU A 276 -5.21 -5.81 -17.00
N ALA A 277 -4.24 -6.59 -17.48
CA ALA A 277 -3.22 -6.12 -18.43
C ALA A 277 -3.81 -5.74 -19.80
N GLU A 278 -4.91 -6.39 -20.22
CA GLU A 278 -5.60 -6.15 -21.49
C GLU A 278 -6.80 -5.21 -21.34
N MET A 279 -7.12 -4.74 -20.12
CA MET A 279 -8.29 -3.89 -19.87
C MET A 279 -8.06 -2.48 -20.36
N GLN A 280 -8.89 -2.04 -21.31
CA GLN A 280 -8.83 -0.71 -21.91
C GLN A 280 -10.24 -0.12 -22.02
N ILE A 281 -10.33 1.19 -21.91
CA ILE A 281 -11.55 1.98 -22.14
C ILE A 281 -11.28 2.93 -23.31
N GLU A 282 -12.14 2.90 -24.29
CA GLU A 282 -12.04 3.78 -25.46
C GLU A 282 -12.38 5.23 -25.09
N ASN A 283 -11.50 6.16 -25.44
CA ASN A 283 -11.67 7.60 -25.18
C ASN A 283 -12.27 8.36 -26.38
N GLY A 284 -12.48 7.65 -27.50
CA GLY A 284 -12.81 8.24 -28.79
C GLY A 284 -11.59 8.46 -29.69
N ILE A 285 -11.75 9.26 -30.72
CA ILE A 285 -10.70 9.52 -31.72
C ILE A 285 -9.89 10.75 -31.28
N ASP A 286 -8.57 10.62 -31.23
CA ASP A 286 -7.65 11.73 -31.01
C ASP A 286 -7.79 12.73 -32.18
N PRO A 287 -8.17 13.99 -31.90
CA PRO A 287 -8.40 14.99 -32.96
C PRO A 287 -7.13 15.40 -33.71
N VAL A 288 -5.94 15.09 -33.17
CA VAL A 288 -4.64 15.44 -33.77
C VAL A 288 -4.13 14.30 -34.64
N THR A 289 -4.20 13.06 -34.15
CA THR A 289 -3.65 11.88 -34.85
C THR A 289 -4.71 11.16 -35.71
N GLY A 290 -6.00 11.34 -35.39
CA GLY A 290 -7.10 10.62 -36.05
C GLY A 290 -7.22 9.15 -35.62
N GLU A 291 -6.46 8.72 -34.61
CA GLU A 291 -6.46 7.35 -34.10
C GLU A 291 -7.34 7.21 -32.85
N ALA A 292 -7.88 6.01 -32.64
CA ALA A 292 -8.59 5.70 -31.41
C ALA A 292 -7.62 5.77 -30.21
N SER A 293 -7.98 6.51 -29.18
CA SER A 293 -7.23 6.58 -27.93
C SER A 293 -7.89 5.74 -26.86
N PHE A 294 -7.08 5.20 -25.94
CA PHE A 294 -7.54 4.32 -24.88
C PHE A 294 -6.96 4.74 -23.55
N THR A 295 -7.74 4.55 -22.49
CA THR A 295 -7.26 4.60 -21.09
C THR A 295 -7.05 3.18 -20.59
N GLU A 296 -5.92 2.93 -19.97
CA GLU A 296 -5.53 1.66 -19.38
C GLU A 296 -4.94 1.90 -17.97
N PHE A 297 -4.71 0.83 -17.21
CA PHE A 297 -4.03 0.97 -15.92
C PHE A 297 -2.59 1.43 -16.09
N ASP A 298 -2.15 2.39 -15.27
CA ASP A 298 -0.78 2.90 -15.23
C ASP A 298 0.19 1.95 -14.54
N GLY A 299 -0.32 1.03 -13.71
CA GLY A 299 0.44 0.03 -12.98
C GLY A 299 -0.45 -1.05 -12.37
N PHE A 300 0.14 -1.95 -11.61
CA PHE A 300 -0.59 -3.09 -11.05
C PHE A 300 -0.23 -3.34 -9.59
N GLY A 301 -1.26 -3.46 -8.75
CA GLY A 301 -1.18 -4.01 -7.41
C GLY A 301 -1.29 -5.54 -7.44
N ILE A 302 -0.51 -6.23 -6.63
CA ILE A 302 -0.61 -7.67 -6.40
C ILE A 302 -1.21 -7.82 -5.01
N GLY A 303 -2.52 -8.04 -4.97
CA GLY A 303 -3.29 -8.14 -3.75
C GLY A 303 -3.51 -9.57 -3.29
N GLY A 304 -4.17 -9.71 -2.15
CA GLY A 304 -4.60 -10.98 -1.57
C GLY A 304 -3.74 -11.47 -0.43
N SER A 305 -4.36 -12.26 0.43
CA SER A 305 -3.65 -12.93 1.52
C SER A 305 -2.88 -14.13 0.97
N PHE A 306 -1.57 -14.15 1.18
CA PHE A 306 -0.71 -15.27 0.82
C PHE A 306 -0.29 -16.01 2.09
N ALA A 307 -0.20 -17.33 2.02
CA ALA A 307 0.67 -18.03 2.93
C ALA A 307 2.13 -17.66 2.60
N LYS A 308 3.00 -17.55 3.60
CA LYS A 308 4.38 -17.09 3.41
C LYS A 308 5.12 -17.88 2.33
N GLU A 309 4.88 -19.18 2.27
CA GLU A 309 5.46 -20.11 1.28
C GLU A 309 4.97 -19.87 -0.16
N ASP A 310 3.81 -19.25 -0.35
CA ASP A 310 3.22 -19.04 -1.68
C ASP A 310 3.62 -17.70 -2.32
N ILE A 311 4.16 -16.76 -1.54
CA ILE A 311 4.42 -15.38 -2.01
C ILE A 311 5.29 -15.40 -3.27
N SER A 312 6.42 -16.09 -3.23
CA SER A 312 7.37 -16.10 -4.34
C SER A 312 6.76 -16.68 -5.62
N THR A 313 5.97 -17.75 -5.50
CA THR A 313 5.36 -18.43 -6.65
C THR A 313 4.19 -17.66 -7.22
N ALA A 314 3.32 -17.11 -6.38
CA ALA A 314 2.16 -16.33 -6.79
C ALA A 314 2.59 -15.02 -7.49
N VAL A 315 3.54 -14.30 -6.94
CA VAL A 315 4.11 -13.09 -7.54
C VAL A 315 4.77 -13.39 -8.89
N LYS A 316 5.54 -14.47 -8.98
CA LYS A 316 6.18 -14.89 -10.23
C LYS A 316 5.17 -15.25 -11.32
N TRP A 317 4.05 -15.90 -10.99
CA TRP A 317 3.01 -16.22 -11.99
C TRP A 317 2.38 -14.97 -12.56
N VAL A 318 2.11 -13.98 -11.73
CA VAL A 318 1.51 -12.70 -12.11
C VAL A 318 2.48 -11.88 -12.94
N ASN A 319 3.69 -11.66 -12.44
CA ASN A 319 4.69 -10.79 -13.06
C ASN A 319 5.26 -11.30 -14.39
N LYS A 320 5.06 -12.58 -14.72
CA LYS A 320 5.34 -13.12 -16.07
C LYS A 320 4.31 -12.71 -17.12
N ILE A 321 3.16 -12.17 -16.71
CA ILE A 321 2.05 -11.82 -17.60
C ILE A 321 1.92 -10.29 -17.67
N LEU A 322 2.08 -9.60 -16.54
CA LEU A 322 1.95 -8.14 -16.50
C LEU A 322 2.99 -7.45 -17.40
N PRO A 323 2.61 -6.37 -18.09
CA PRO A 323 3.49 -5.59 -18.95
C PRO A 323 4.76 -5.15 -18.22
N GLU A 324 5.88 -5.18 -18.90
CA GLU A 324 7.18 -4.88 -18.30
C GLU A 324 7.38 -3.38 -18.06
N GLU A 325 6.80 -2.57 -18.90
CA GLU A 325 6.81 -1.10 -18.84
C GLU A 325 5.91 -0.51 -17.75
N LYS A 326 5.12 -1.35 -17.06
CA LYS A 326 4.24 -0.92 -15.96
C LYS A 326 4.84 -1.28 -14.60
N PRO A 327 4.76 -0.39 -13.59
CA PRO A 327 5.21 -0.68 -12.23
C PRO A 327 4.30 -1.70 -11.53
N ARG A 328 4.87 -2.45 -10.60
CA ARG A 328 4.22 -3.56 -9.87
C ARG A 328 4.38 -3.38 -8.38
N HIS A 329 3.28 -3.29 -7.67
CA HIS A 329 3.22 -3.06 -6.23
C HIS A 329 2.71 -4.32 -5.51
N LEU A 330 3.48 -4.86 -4.58
CA LEU A 330 3.07 -6.00 -3.74
C LEU A 330 2.49 -5.48 -2.42
N LEU A 331 1.18 -5.65 -2.24
CA LEU A 331 0.41 -5.08 -1.15
C LEU A 331 0.62 -5.82 0.17
N GLY A 332 0.88 -5.08 1.24
CA GLY A 332 0.88 -5.58 2.62
C GLY A 332 2.10 -6.42 3.03
N ILE A 333 3.16 -6.47 2.24
CA ILE A 333 4.37 -7.29 2.48
C ILE A 333 5.56 -6.42 2.86
N GLY A 334 6.22 -6.74 3.98
CA GLY A 334 7.31 -5.90 4.50
C GLY A 334 8.34 -6.57 5.41
N GLU A 335 8.35 -7.90 5.51
CA GLU A 335 9.42 -8.60 6.21
C GLU A 335 10.67 -8.67 5.32
N PRO A 336 11.89 -8.47 5.84
CA PRO A 336 13.11 -8.42 5.04
C PRO A 336 13.30 -9.58 4.07
N GLU A 337 13.02 -10.82 4.50
CA GLU A 337 13.14 -12.02 3.66
C GLU A 337 12.15 -11.96 2.49
N ASP A 338 10.92 -11.50 2.75
CA ASP A 338 9.85 -11.43 1.76
C ASP A 338 10.13 -10.31 0.72
N LEU A 339 10.80 -9.22 1.13
CA LEU A 339 11.25 -8.17 0.22
C LEU A 339 12.25 -8.71 -0.81
N PHE A 340 13.25 -9.50 -0.40
CA PHE A 340 14.18 -10.15 -1.34
C PHE A 340 13.44 -11.05 -2.34
N MET A 341 12.48 -11.84 -1.86
CA MET A 341 11.68 -12.72 -2.72
C MET A 341 10.83 -11.92 -3.71
N GLY A 342 10.20 -10.83 -3.25
CA GLY A 342 9.41 -9.95 -4.11
C GLY A 342 10.25 -9.28 -5.18
N VAL A 343 11.38 -8.68 -4.80
CA VAL A 343 12.32 -8.02 -5.73
C VAL A 343 12.81 -9.00 -6.78
N GLU A 344 13.27 -10.19 -6.39
CA GLU A 344 13.74 -11.23 -7.34
C GLU A 344 12.66 -11.62 -8.34
N ASN A 345 11.37 -11.60 -7.94
CA ASN A 345 10.24 -11.94 -8.78
C ASN A 345 9.57 -10.73 -9.47
N GLY A 346 10.23 -9.58 -9.51
CA GLY A 346 9.85 -8.44 -10.33
C GLY A 346 8.86 -7.47 -9.68
N VAL A 347 8.86 -7.37 -8.37
CA VAL A 347 8.13 -6.33 -7.62
C VAL A 347 8.97 -5.05 -7.57
N ASP A 348 8.34 -3.91 -7.81
CA ASP A 348 8.95 -2.59 -7.79
C ASP A 348 8.67 -1.83 -6.48
N LEU A 349 7.47 -2.03 -5.91
CA LEU A 349 6.98 -1.30 -4.75
C LEU A 349 6.38 -2.27 -3.72
N PHE A 350 6.59 -1.96 -2.45
CA PHE A 350 6.07 -2.72 -1.31
C PHE A 350 5.48 -1.77 -0.29
N ASP A 351 4.39 -2.12 0.36
CA ASP A 351 3.90 -1.42 1.54
C ASP A 351 3.69 -2.38 2.70
N CYS A 352 3.93 -1.91 3.90
CA CYS A 352 3.53 -2.63 5.11
C CYS A 352 3.51 -1.70 6.33
N VAL A 353 2.52 -1.88 7.19
CA VAL A 353 2.45 -1.17 8.48
C VAL A 353 3.42 -1.75 9.52
N ALA A 354 4.00 -2.93 9.27
CA ALA A 354 4.83 -3.66 10.24
C ALA A 354 5.98 -2.83 10.82
N PRO A 355 6.80 -2.10 10.04
CA PRO A 355 7.96 -1.39 10.59
C PRO A 355 7.60 -0.45 11.74
N THR A 356 6.59 0.40 11.58
CA THR A 356 6.15 1.33 12.63
C THR A 356 5.31 0.65 13.70
N ARG A 357 4.54 -0.38 13.36
CA ARG A 357 3.68 -1.11 14.30
C ARG A 357 4.51 -1.87 15.32
N ILE A 358 5.48 -2.68 14.87
CA ILE A 358 6.34 -3.45 15.77
C ILE A 358 7.27 -2.53 16.57
N ALA A 359 7.74 -1.43 15.99
CA ALA A 359 8.55 -0.42 16.66
C ALA A 359 7.84 0.13 17.90
N ARG A 360 6.58 0.55 17.78
CA ARG A 360 5.78 1.06 18.90
C ARG A 360 5.55 0.03 20.01
N ASN A 361 5.74 -1.24 19.73
CA ASN A 361 5.71 -2.35 20.69
C ASN A 361 7.11 -2.78 21.16
N GLY A 362 8.15 -1.99 20.86
CA GLY A 362 9.51 -2.24 21.30
C GLY A 362 10.28 -3.29 20.49
N SER A 363 9.74 -3.74 19.34
CA SER A 363 10.46 -4.67 18.45
C SER A 363 11.20 -3.90 17.38
N LEU A 364 12.53 -4.11 17.30
CA LEU A 364 13.42 -3.37 16.42
C LEU A 364 14.13 -4.31 15.45
N TYR A 365 14.25 -3.90 14.19
CA TYR A 365 15.08 -4.60 13.21
C TYR A 365 16.55 -4.38 13.50
N THR A 366 17.36 -5.41 13.27
CA THR A 366 18.83 -5.32 13.24
C THR A 366 19.36 -6.17 12.09
N LYS A 367 20.61 -6.02 11.73
CA LYS A 367 21.26 -6.86 10.70
C LYS A 367 21.27 -8.36 11.02
N THR A 368 21.06 -8.71 12.28
CA THR A 368 21.06 -10.10 12.77
C THR A 368 19.66 -10.63 13.12
N GLY A 369 18.62 -9.89 12.85
CA GLY A 369 17.23 -10.23 13.16
C GLY A 369 16.54 -9.21 14.06
N LYS A 370 15.38 -9.56 14.60
CA LYS A 370 14.61 -8.67 15.47
C LYS A 370 15.04 -8.78 16.94
N ILE A 371 15.09 -7.65 17.61
CA ILE A 371 15.27 -7.59 19.06
C ILE A 371 14.04 -6.95 19.71
N ASN A 372 13.68 -7.39 20.93
CA ASN A 372 12.69 -6.69 21.74
C ASN A 372 13.42 -5.87 22.81
N ILE A 373 13.37 -4.54 22.67
CA ILE A 373 14.10 -3.60 23.52
C ILE A 373 13.64 -3.59 24.99
N THR A 374 12.44 -4.14 25.26
CA THR A 374 11.92 -4.26 26.65
C THR A 374 12.57 -5.39 27.44
N ASN A 375 13.36 -6.25 26.78
CA ASN A 375 14.07 -7.35 27.42
C ASN A 375 15.06 -6.82 28.47
N ALA A 376 15.16 -7.50 29.62
CA ALA A 376 15.99 -7.11 30.76
C ALA A 376 17.47 -6.94 30.41
N ARG A 377 18.00 -7.70 29.44
CA ARG A 377 19.40 -7.60 28.98
C ARG A 377 19.78 -6.21 28.48
N PHE A 378 18.81 -5.41 28.02
CA PHE A 378 19.06 -4.08 27.45
C PHE A 378 19.04 -2.94 28.48
N VAL A 379 18.68 -3.20 29.73
CA VAL A 379 18.59 -2.16 30.78
C VAL A 379 19.92 -1.46 31.05
N LYS A 380 21.02 -2.19 30.90
CA LYS A 380 22.39 -1.68 31.08
C LYS A 380 23.25 -1.82 29.84
N ASP A 381 22.61 -1.87 28.67
CA ASP A 381 23.29 -1.99 27.37
C ASP A 381 23.45 -0.60 26.76
N PHE A 382 24.65 -0.06 26.80
CA PHE A 382 24.96 1.29 26.33
C PHE A 382 25.37 1.34 24.87
N ASP A 383 25.26 0.22 24.13
CA ASP A 383 25.50 0.19 22.69
C ASP A 383 24.33 0.74 21.88
N LYS A 384 24.58 1.03 20.59
CA LYS A 384 23.56 1.39 19.59
C LYS A 384 22.62 0.20 19.35
N ILE A 385 21.42 0.47 18.79
CA ILE A 385 20.46 -0.58 18.42
C ILE A 385 21.12 -1.59 17.45
N ASP A 386 21.74 -1.07 16.42
CA ASP A 386 22.43 -1.88 15.41
C ASP A 386 23.78 -1.23 15.05
N ILE A 387 24.85 -2.01 15.13
CA ILE A 387 26.21 -1.54 14.87
C ILE A 387 26.33 -1.20 13.36
N GLY A 388 26.81 0.03 13.07
CA GLY A 388 26.92 0.53 11.71
C GLY A 388 25.64 1.09 11.11
N CYS A 389 24.55 1.15 11.89
CA CYS A 389 23.34 1.87 11.49
C CYS A 389 23.54 3.39 11.64
N GLU A 390 23.17 4.14 10.59
CA GLU A 390 23.35 5.59 10.51
C GLU A 390 22.07 6.38 10.80
N CYS A 391 20.97 5.72 11.20
CA CYS A 391 19.74 6.42 11.52
C CYS A 391 19.93 7.36 12.74
N TYR A 392 19.06 8.38 12.80
CA TYR A 392 19.08 9.37 13.89
C TYR A 392 19.11 8.70 15.27
N THR A 393 18.31 7.65 15.48
CA THR A 393 18.22 6.96 16.77
C THR A 393 19.54 6.29 17.13
N CYS A 394 20.16 5.55 16.22
CA CYS A 394 21.44 4.87 16.47
C CYS A 394 22.62 5.84 16.65
N GLN A 395 22.57 7.03 16.04
CA GLN A 395 23.63 8.03 16.20
C GLN A 395 23.60 8.73 17.55
N ASN A 396 22.41 8.82 18.19
CA ASN A 396 22.21 9.68 19.34
C ASN A 396 21.82 8.94 20.64
N TYR A 397 21.36 7.68 20.55
CA TYR A 397 20.77 6.96 21.69
C TYR A 397 21.26 5.54 21.81
N THR A 398 21.25 5.02 23.05
CA THR A 398 21.65 3.66 23.39
C THR A 398 20.45 2.74 23.58
N ARG A 399 20.66 1.43 23.54
CA ARG A 399 19.65 0.42 23.88
C ARG A 399 19.12 0.60 25.31
N ALA A 400 19.99 0.95 26.27
CA ALA A 400 19.58 1.21 27.65
C ALA A 400 18.58 2.36 27.75
N TYR A 401 18.81 3.47 27.03
CA TYR A 401 17.90 4.60 27.03
C TYR A 401 16.55 4.24 26.38
N LEU A 402 16.54 3.56 25.23
CA LEU A 402 15.31 3.10 24.62
C LEU A 402 14.56 2.13 25.54
N SER A 403 15.26 1.15 26.15
CA SER A 403 14.68 0.22 27.12
C SER A 403 14.01 0.96 28.28
N HIS A 404 14.66 2.02 28.80
CA HIS A 404 14.07 2.90 29.82
C HIS A 404 12.79 3.55 29.34
N LEU A 405 12.79 4.19 28.15
CA LEU A 405 11.61 4.88 27.61
C LEU A 405 10.40 3.93 27.46
N PHE A 406 10.62 2.71 26.93
CA PHE A 406 9.53 1.73 26.79
C PHE A 406 9.00 1.25 28.15
N ARG A 407 9.86 1.06 29.15
CA ARG A 407 9.47 0.68 30.53
C ARG A 407 8.72 1.80 31.24
N ALA A 408 9.15 3.04 31.01
CA ALA A 408 8.50 4.25 31.51
C ALA A 408 7.23 4.63 30.74
N LYS A 409 6.94 3.93 29.61
CA LYS A 409 5.82 4.22 28.70
C LYS A 409 5.86 5.61 28.08
N GLU A 410 7.06 6.14 27.87
CA GLU A 410 7.27 7.44 27.23
C GLU A 410 7.05 7.37 25.72
N MET A 411 6.30 8.33 25.18
CA MET A 411 6.00 8.38 23.73
C MET A 411 7.25 8.50 22.86
N LEU A 412 8.31 9.13 23.36
CA LEU A 412 9.58 9.26 22.64
C LEU A 412 10.19 7.88 22.30
N GLY A 413 9.96 6.85 23.12
CA GLY A 413 10.37 5.48 22.81
C GLY A 413 9.78 4.97 21.48
N ALA A 414 8.48 5.18 21.28
CA ALA A 414 7.81 4.81 20.04
C ALA A 414 8.32 5.61 18.81
N THR A 415 8.62 6.90 19.00
CA THR A 415 9.19 7.77 17.96
C THR A 415 10.57 7.28 17.53
N LEU A 416 11.50 7.12 18.46
CA LEU A 416 12.87 6.71 18.18
C LEU A 416 12.94 5.30 17.57
N ALA A 417 12.12 4.38 18.05
CA ALA A 417 12.00 3.03 17.52
C ALA A 417 11.44 3.04 16.08
N SER A 418 10.42 3.88 15.80
CA SER A 418 9.84 4.00 14.45
C SER A 418 10.83 4.60 13.47
N ILE A 419 11.57 5.64 13.83
CA ILE A 419 12.65 6.22 13.02
C ILE A 419 13.68 5.14 12.63
N HIS A 420 14.13 4.34 13.61
CA HIS A 420 15.09 3.27 13.34
C HIS A 420 14.53 2.21 12.38
N ASN A 421 13.33 1.70 12.62
CA ASN A 421 12.75 0.65 11.79
C ASN A 421 12.44 1.13 10.37
N ILE A 422 11.97 2.36 10.21
CA ILE A 422 11.74 2.98 8.89
C ILE A 422 13.07 3.11 8.13
N TYR A 423 14.11 3.63 8.79
CA TYR A 423 15.44 3.72 8.19
C TYR A 423 15.95 2.35 7.75
N PHE A 424 15.87 1.35 8.63
CA PHE A 424 16.33 0.00 8.34
C PHE A 424 15.70 -0.57 7.07
N ILE A 425 14.37 -0.49 6.97
CA ILE A 425 13.66 -1.10 5.84
C ILE A 425 13.89 -0.34 4.52
N ASN A 426 13.92 1.00 4.56
CA ASN A 426 14.19 1.81 3.38
C ASN A 426 15.64 1.61 2.90
N LYS A 427 16.62 1.59 3.83
CA LYS A 427 18.02 1.32 3.51
C LYS A 427 18.19 -0.07 2.90
N LEU A 428 17.55 -1.10 3.45
CA LEU A 428 17.59 -2.47 2.93
C LEU A 428 17.14 -2.52 1.46
N VAL A 429 16.01 -1.87 1.14
CA VAL A 429 15.48 -1.87 -0.23
C VAL A 429 16.35 -1.01 -1.16
N ALA A 430 16.89 0.11 -0.67
CA ALA A 430 17.85 0.92 -1.42
C ALA A 430 19.14 0.14 -1.73
N ASP A 431 19.63 -0.66 -0.78
CA ASP A 431 20.79 -1.52 -0.99
C ASP A 431 20.51 -2.66 -1.98
N MET A 432 19.30 -3.24 -1.95
CA MET A 432 18.85 -4.19 -2.99
C MET A 432 18.88 -3.54 -4.37
N ARG A 433 18.39 -2.30 -4.49
CA ARG A 433 18.44 -1.54 -5.75
C ARG A 433 19.88 -1.37 -6.22
N GLN A 434 20.78 -0.91 -5.34
CA GLN A 434 22.19 -0.72 -5.69
C GLN A 434 22.83 -2.04 -6.14
N ALA A 435 22.57 -3.14 -5.42
CA ALA A 435 23.07 -4.45 -5.78
C ALA A 435 22.53 -4.94 -7.15
N ILE A 436 21.32 -4.56 -7.55
CA ILE A 436 20.81 -4.79 -8.91
C ILE A 436 21.63 -3.99 -9.93
N LEU A 437 21.84 -2.69 -9.66
CA LEU A 437 22.62 -1.80 -10.54
C LEU A 437 24.07 -2.28 -10.70
N ASP A 438 24.68 -2.81 -9.65
CA ASP A 438 26.05 -3.33 -9.65
C ASP A 438 26.13 -4.76 -10.24
N GLY A 439 25.00 -5.48 -10.31
CA GLY A 439 24.94 -6.88 -10.77
C GLY A 439 25.30 -7.90 -9.69
N THR A 440 25.24 -7.51 -8.41
CA THR A 440 25.63 -8.30 -7.22
C THR A 440 24.44 -8.67 -6.33
N PHE A 441 23.23 -8.68 -6.88
CA PHE A 441 22.00 -8.90 -6.09
C PHE A 441 21.99 -10.24 -5.35
N TYR A 442 22.44 -11.32 -5.96
CA TYR A 442 22.42 -12.65 -5.34
C TYR A 442 23.47 -12.80 -4.23
N GLU A 443 24.64 -12.17 -4.39
CA GLU A 443 25.68 -12.11 -3.37
C GLU A 443 25.17 -11.33 -2.15
N TYR A 444 24.59 -10.15 -2.37
CA TYR A 444 23.99 -9.33 -1.32
C TYR A 444 22.86 -10.06 -0.59
N LYS A 445 21.92 -10.68 -1.33
CA LYS A 445 20.85 -11.49 -0.76
C LYS A 445 21.39 -12.61 0.13
N LYS A 446 22.38 -13.36 -0.37
CA LYS A 446 22.98 -14.49 0.35
C LYS A 446 23.67 -14.03 1.64
N GLU A 447 24.44 -12.95 1.58
CA GLU A 447 25.13 -12.39 2.74
C GLU A 447 24.14 -11.90 3.80
N PHE A 448 23.14 -11.12 3.39
CA PHE A 448 22.13 -10.62 4.30
C PHE A 448 21.36 -11.75 4.99
N LEU A 449 20.81 -12.69 4.24
CA LEU A 449 20.01 -13.79 4.78
C LEU A 449 20.80 -14.78 5.63
N LYS A 450 22.11 -14.91 5.39
CA LYS A 450 23.01 -15.72 6.26
C LYS A 450 23.09 -15.15 7.68
N ASN A 451 23.06 -13.83 7.81
CA ASN A 451 23.20 -13.13 9.08
C ASN A 451 21.85 -12.83 9.74
N TYR A 452 20.79 -12.63 8.95
CA TYR A 452 19.46 -12.28 9.42
C TYR A 452 18.71 -13.51 9.89
N LYS A 453 18.40 -13.57 11.19
CA LYS A 453 17.57 -14.62 11.83
C LYS A 453 16.25 -13.99 12.24
N ALA A 454 15.16 -14.35 11.54
CA ALA A 454 13.82 -13.81 11.77
C ALA A 454 13.25 -14.18 13.15
#